data_44ce570570aca6981107119bdf088774
#
_entry.id   44ce570570aca6981107119bdf088774
#
_cell.length_a   1.000
_cell.length_b   1.000
_cell.length_c   1.000
_cell.angle_alpha   90.00
_cell.angle_beta   90.00
_cell.angle_gamma   90.00
#
_symmetry.space_group_name_H-M   'P 1'
#
loop_
_entity.id
_entity.type
_entity.pdbx_description
1 polymer ?
#
loop_
_entity_poly.entity_id
_entity_poly.type
_entity_poly.pdbx_seq_one_letter_code
_entity_poly.pdbx_strand_id
1 'polypeptide(L)'
;MNSFSYQKIFKHIVLLIMLSIITGCATTQTTENYAKDDTLEPANRVFFDVNETLDKALIKPIAETYVEFTPNYIRSSVTNFFDNLAYLNVILNDLLQGKLEQGFSDIMRFVTNTTIGVGGLFDPATTIGFPEHEEDFGQTLAVWGVDEGSYLYIPFFGPNTVRDSTDFVPSTLLNPFYYISSTMLFPISAINAVNKRANLLEASNIRDEAAVDPYSFTREAYLQQRDYLIHDGNPPISGYDDIFDIDDSQDDNGGMLKID
;
A
#
# COMPACT_ATOMS: atom_id res chain seq x y z
N MET A 1 -20.91 -37.19 -8.17
CA MET A 1 -21.18 -35.86 -8.76
C MET A 1 -19.89 -35.05 -8.65
N ASN A 2 -19.30 -34.68 -9.79
CA ASN A 2 -17.85 -34.48 -9.94
C ASN A 2 -17.38 -33.10 -9.44
N SER A 3 -16.49 -33.08 -8.46
CA SER A 3 -15.71 -31.90 -8.00
C SER A 3 -15.08 -31.09 -9.16
N PHE A 4 -14.75 -31.76 -10.26
CA PHE A 4 -14.17 -31.16 -11.48
C PHE A 4 -15.14 -30.20 -12.22
N SER A 5 -16.46 -30.36 -12.06
CA SER A 5 -17.44 -29.47 -12.68
C SER A 5 -17.59 -28.14 -11.94
N TYR A 6 -17.54 -28.15 -10.63
CA TYR A 6 -17.64 -26.93 -9.81
C TYR A 6 -16.43 -26.00 -9.98
N GLN A 7 -15.23 -26.57 -10.10
CA GLN A 7 -14.02 -25.78 -10.35
C GLN A 7 -14.04 -25.08 -11.73
N LYS A 8 -14.60 -25.75 -12.76
CA LYS A 8 -14.77 -25.12 -14.07
C LYS A 8 -15.80 -24.00 -14.02
N ILE A 9 -16.94 -24.22 -13.37
CA ILE A 9 -18.00 -23.21 -13.22
C ILE A 9 -17.47 -22.01 -12.44
N PHE A 10 -16.76 -22.21 -11.34
CA PHE A 10 -16.17 -21.15 -10.55
C PHE A 10 -15.15 -20.32 -11.36
N LYS A 11 -14.26 -20.97 -12.13
CA LYS A 11 -13.33 -20.24 -13.03
C LYS A 11 -14.05 -19.41 -14.08
N HIS A 12 -15.14 -19.88 -14.65
CA HIS A 12 -15.91 -19.11 -15.64
C HIS A 12 -16.67 -17.95 -15.00
N ILE A 13 -17.16 -18.10 -13.78
CA ILE A 13 -17.82 -17.01 -13.05
C ILE A 13 -16.79 -15.92 -12.70
N VAL A 14 -15.61 -16.29 -12.21
CA VAL A 14 -14.52 -15.34 -11.92
C VAL A 14 -14.05 -14.63 -13.20
N LEU A 15 -13.93 -15.36 -14.30
CA LEU A 15 -13.56 -14.78 -15.61
C LEU A 15 -14.64 -13.80 -16.13
N LEU A 16 -15.93 -14.14 -15.98
CA LEU A 16 -17.04 -13.25 -16.35
C LEU A 16 -17.11 -12.00 -15.49
N ILE A 17 -16.83 -12.11 -14.20
CA ILE A 17 -16.75 -10.97 -13.28
C ILE A 17 -15.56 -10.07 -13.67
N MET A 18 -14.40 -10.65 -13.96
CA MET A 18 -13.24 -9.88 -14.46
C MET A 18 -13.55 -9.19 -15.80
N LEU A 19 -14.24 -9.84 -16.72
CA LEU A 19 -14.58 -9.25 -18.01
C LEU A 19 -15.61 -8.11 -17.91
N SER A 20 -16.51 -8.17 -16.92
CA SER A 20 -17.50 -7.10 -16.69
C SER A 20 -16.90 -5.83 -16.08
N ILE A 21 -15.74 -5.92 -15.44
CA ILE A 21 -15.03 -4.78 -14.85
C ILE A 21 -14.29 -3.96 -15.92
N ILE A 22 -13.94 -4.56 -17.07
CA ILE A 22 -13.15 -3.93 -18.14
C ILE A 22 -14.01 -2.98 -19.02
N THR A 23 -15.34 -3.03 -18.95
CA THR A 23 -16.23 -2.18 -19.76
C THR A 23 -16.62 -0.85 -19.13
N GLY A 24 -15.95 -0.42 -18.05
CA GLY A 24 -16.10 0.92 -17.47
C GLY A 24 -15.48 1.98 -18.39
N CYS A 25 -16.31 2.82 -19.01
CA CYS A 25 -15.91 3.90 -19.92
C CYS A 25 -14.89 4.84 -19.27
N ALA A 26 -13.73 4.96 -19.90
CA ALA A 26 -12.78 6.02 -19.66
C ALA A 26 -13.41 7.35 -20.13
N THR A 27 -13.85 8.18 -19.20
CA THR A 27 -14.12 9.60 -19.46
C THR A 27 -12.97 10.39 -18.87
N THR A 28 -12.06 10.80 -19.72
CA THR A 28 -11.02 11.79 -19.44
C THR A 28 -11.68 13.13 -19.09
N GLN A 29 -11.62 13.55 -17.84
CA GLN A 29 -11.74 14.95 -17.47
C GLN A 29 -10.49 15.34 -16.66
N THR A 30 -9.63 16.09 -17.34
CA THR A 30 -8.57 16.89 -16.72
C THR A 30 -9.22 18.03 -15.95
N THR A 31 -9.16 17.99 -14.64
CA THR A 31 -9.32 19.16 -13.78
C THR A 31 -8.41 18.98 -12.57
N GLU A 32 -7.37 19.81 -12.55
CA GLU A 32 -6.54 20.05 -11.38
C GLU A 32 -7.44 20.56 -10.26
N ASN A 33 -7.65 19.76 -9.23
CA ASN A 33 -8.05 20.22 -7.90
C ASN A 33 -7.82 19.09 -6.89
N TYR A 34 -7.25 19.43 -5.78
CA TYR A 34 -6.82 18.61 -4.64
C TYR A 34 -7.90 17.83 -3.87
N ALA A 35 -9.06 17.62 -4.44
CA ALA A 35 -9.98 16.55 -4.07
C ALA A 35 -10.13 15.70 -5.34
N LYS A 36 -9.20 14.75 -5.55
CA LYS A 36 -9.42 13.69 -6.55
C LYS A 36 -10.81 13.11 -6.26
N ASP A 37 -11.76 13.36 -7.15
CA ASP A 37 -13.13 12.88 -7.05
C ASP A 37 -13.07 11.35 -6.84
N ASP A 38 -13.35 10.91 -5.62
CA ASP A 38 -13.50 9.49 -5.33
C ASP A 38 -14.81 9.02 -5.95
N THR A 39 -14.75 8.71 -7.23
CA THR A 39 -15.90 8.28 -8.04
C THR A 39 -16.59 7.05 -7.43
N LEU A 40 -15.87 6.26 -6.62
CA LEU A 40 -16.34 5.03 -5.99
C LEU A 40 -16.58 5.20 -4.47
N GLU A 41 -16.54 6.44 -3.95
CA GLU A 41 -16.68 6.72 -2.53
C GLU A 41 -17.88 6.01 -1.86
N PRO A 42 -19.09 5.98 -2.44
CA PRO A 42 -20.21 5.29 -1.81
C PRO A 42 -19.96 3.79 -1.60
N ALA A 43 -19.30 3.13 -2.55
CA ALA A 43 -18.95 1.72 -2.45
C ALA A 43 -17.77 1.50 -1.51
N ASN A 44 -16.75 2.35 -1.60
CA ASN A 44 -15.57 2.31 -0.75
C ASN A 44 -15.91 2.49 0.74
N ARG A 45 -16.85 3.40 1.06
CA ARG A 45 -17.33 3.59 2.44
C ARG A 45 -18.03 2.35 2.98
N VAL A 46 -18.84 1.66 2.18
CA VAL A 46 -19.49 0.40 2.60
C VAL A 46 -18.42 -0.66 2.90
N PHE A 47 -17.40 -0.81 2.06
CA PHE A 47 -16.33 -1.76 2.30
C PHE A 47 -15.45 -1.38 3.49
N PHE A 48 -15.19 -0.08 3.67
CA PHE A 48 -14.52 0.44 4.86
C PHE A 48 -15.28 0.07 6.14
N ASP A 49 -16.59 0.34 6.19
CA ASP A 49 -17.43 0.05 7.36
C ASP A 49 -17.49 -1.45 7.68
N VAL A 50 -17.56 -2.30 6.65
CA VAL A 50 -17.49 -3.76 6.82
C VAL A 50 -16.15 -4.18 7.40
N ASN A 51 -15.02 -3.68 6.85
CA ASN A 51 -13.69 -3.99 7.35
C ASN A 51 -13.49 -3.47 8.79
N GLU A 52 -13.92 -2.25 9.09
CA GLU A 52 -13.85 -1.68 10.44
C GLU A 52 -14.67 -2.48 11.46
N THR A 53 -15.87 -2.93 11.06
CA THR A 53 -16.71 -3.76 11.92
C THR A 53 -16.04 -5.10 12.22
N LEU A 54 -15.49 -5.77 11.21
CA LEU A 54 -14.78 -7.04 11.35
C LEU A 54 -13.49 -6.87 12.15
N ASP A 55 -12.74 -5.80 11.88
CA ASP A 55 -11.51 -5.49 12.60
C ASP A 55 -11.79 -5.28 14.10
N LYS A 56 -12.71 -4.38 14.43
CA LYS A 56 -13.08 -4.08 15.84
C LYS A 56 -13.67 -5.27 16.58
N ALA A 57 -14.42 -6.12 15.87
CA ALA A 57 -15.07 -7.29 16.49
C ALA A 57 -14.12 -8.49 16.67
N LEU A 58 -13.12 -8.64 15.79
CA LEU A 58 -12.32 -9.86 15.74
C LEU A 58 -10.81 -9.59 15.68
N ILE A 59 -10.32 -8.85 14.68
CA ILE A 59 -8.88 -8.81 14.41
C ILE A 59 -8.15 -7.92 15.42
N LYS A 60 -8.71 -6.74 15.77
CA LYS A 60 -8.12 -5.81 16.75
C LYS A 60 -7.96 -6.46 18.12
N PRO A 61 -8.98 -7.12 18.74
CA PRO A 61 -8.81 -7.79 20.02
C PRO A 61 -7.74 -8.90 20.01
N ILE A 62 -7.67 -9.66 18.91
CA ILE A 62 -6.63 -10.70 18.75
C ILE A 62 -5.23 -10.03 18.66
N ALA A 63 -5.10 -8.94 17.92
CA ALA A 63 -3.83 -8.21 17.78
C ALA A 63 -3.40 -7.57 19.11
N GLU A 64 -4.32 -6.99 19.87
CA GLU A 64 -4.06 -6.45 21.22
C GLU A 64 -3.57 -7.55 22.17
N THR A 65 -4.26 -8.70 22.19
CA THR A 65 -3.83 -9.88 22.96
C THR A 65 -2.44 -10.37 22.53
N TYR A 66 -2.20 -10.42 21.21
CA TYR A 66 -0.89 -10.79 20.68
C TYR A 66 0.22 -9.83 21.16
N VAL A 67 -0.04 -8.54 21.18
CA VAL A 67 0.91 -7.52 21.68
C VAL A 67 1.13 -7.67 23.19
N GLU A 68 0.09 -7.95 23.96
CA GLU A 68 0.18 -8.11 25.42
C GLU A 68 1.04 -9.32 25.82
N PHE A 69 0.85 -10.46 25.15
CA PHE A 69 1.53 -11.72 25.51
C PHE A 69 2.83 -11.99 24.75
N THR A 70 3.12 -11.25 23.66
CA THR A 70 4.30 -11.50 22.82
C THR A 70 5.30 -10.36 22.96
N PRO A 71 6.52 -10.63 23.50
CA PRO A 71 7.57 -9.63 23.61
C PRO A 71 7.95 -9.00 22.28
N ASN A 72 8.37 -7.74 22.30
CA ASN A 72 8.70 -6.96 21.10
C ASN A 72 9.70 -7.68 20.18
N TYR A 73 10.76 -8.27 20.73
CA TYR A 73 11.78 -8.95 19.93
C TYR A 73 11.22 -10.16 19.14
N ILE A 74 10.22 -10.87 19.68
CA ILE A 74 9.54 -11.97 18.96
C ILE A 74 8.67 -11.38 17.85
N ARG A 75 7.90 -10.31 18.11
CA ARG A 75 7.06 -9.66 17.12
C ARG A 75 7.90 -9.08 15.98
N SER A 76 9.04 -8.43 16.30
CA SER A 76 9.99 -7.98 15.29
C SER A 76 10.55 -9.14 14.46
N SER A 77 10.88 -10.28 15.07
CA SER A 77 11.33 -11.46 14.31
C SER A 77 10.26 -12.00 13.37
N VAL A 78 8.99 -11.96 13.78
CA VAL A 78 7.88 -12.36 12.90
C VAL A 78 7.73 -11.37 11.73
N THR A 79 7.80 -10.07 12.01
CA THR A 79 7.78 -9.03 10.98
C THR A 79 8.93 -9.21 9.99
N ASN A 80 10.17 -9.26 10.47
CA ASN A 80 11.37 -9.44 9.64
C ASN A 80 11.28 -10.69 8.75
N PHE A 81 10.73 -11.78 9.27
CA PHE A 81 10.57 -13.02 8.51
C PHE A 81 9.62 -12.84 7.32
N PHE A 82 8.46 -12.22 7.53
CA PHE A 82 7.49 -12.00 6.45
C PHE A 82 7.96 -10.94 5.47
N ASP A 83 8.63 -9.90 5.94
CA ASP A 83 9.22 -8.86 5.09
C ASP A 83 10.34 -9.43 4.24
N ASN A 84 11.22 -10.26 4.81
CA ASN A 84 12.27 -10.96 4.05
C ASN A 84 11.68 -11.85 2.94
N LEU A 85 10.53 -12.51 3.16
CA LEU A 85 9.86 -13.29 2.12
C LEU A 85 9.27 -12.40 1.02
N ALA A 86 8.75 -11.21 1.37
CA ALA A 86 8.22 -10.24 0.41
C ALA A 86 9.34 -9.55 -0.39
N TYR A 87 10.58 -9.58 0.11
CA TYR A 87 11.72 -8.87 -0.47
C TYR A 87 12.05 -9.28 -1.90
N LEU A 88 11.67 -10.49 -2.32
CA LEU A 88 11.78 -10.90 -3.72
C LEU A 88 10.96 -10.02 -4.67
N ASN A 89 9.81 -9.52 -4.19
CA ASN A 89 9.00 -8.57 -4.95
C ASN A 89 9.67 -7.19 -5.02
N VAL A 90 10.25 -6.72 -3.93
CA VAL A 90 11.03 -5.46 -3.87
C VAL A 90 12.15 -5.51 -4.89
N ILE A 91 13.03 -6.52 -4.85
CA ILE A 91 14.15 -6.69 -5.78
C ILE A 91 13.69 -6.70 -7.24
N LEU A 92 12.60 -7.40 -7.55
CA LEU A 92 12.06 -7.41 -8.91
C LEU A 92 11.67 -6.00 -9.36
N ASN A 93 10.99 -5.24 -8.51
CA ASN A 93 10.49 -3.92 -8.85
C ASN A 93 11.62 -2.89 -8.94
N ASP A 94 12.67 -2.95 -8.13
CA ASP A 94 13.91 -2.18 -8.31
C ASP A 94 14.47 -2.35 -9.72
N LEU A 95 14.62 -3.61 -10.14
CA LEU A 95 15.16 -3.92 -11.46
C LEU A 95 14.25 -3.42 -12.60
N LEU A 96 12.93 -3.54 -12.44
CA LEU A 96 11.95 -3.07 -13.43
C LEU A 96 11.91 -1.54 -13.53
N GLN A 97 12.21 -0.84 -12.43
CA GLN A 97 12.32 0.62 -12.38
C GLN A 97 13.70 1.12 -12.81
N GLY A 98 14.68 0.22 -13.00
CA GLY A 98 16.05 0.57 -13.37
C GLY A 98 16.91 1.06 -12.21
N LYS A 99 16.47 0.89 -10.98
CA LYS A 99 17.18 1.24 -9.72
C LYS A 99 18.26 0.20 -9.41
N LEU A 100 19.27 0.06 -10.27
CA LEU A 100 20.24 -1.05 -10.18
C LEU A 100 21.07 -1.04 -8.90
N GLU A 101 21.42 0.14 -8.39
CA GLU A 101 22.20 0.27 -7.14
C GLU A 101 21.36 -0.17 -5.93
N GLN A 102 20.11 0.30 -5.86
CA GLN A 102 19.15 -0.10 -4.85
C GLN A 102 18.87 -1.60 -4.93
N GLY A 103 18.56 -2.12 -6.12
CA GLY A 103 18.30 -3.54 -6.32
C GLY A 103 19.47 -4.44 -5.94
N PHE A 104 20.74 -4.01 -6.17
CA PHE A 104 21.90 -4.73 -5.68
C PHE A 104 21.98 -4.71 -4.14
N SER A 105 21.74 -3.55 -3.51
CA SER A 105 21.66 -3.42 -2.05
C SER A 105 20.60 -4.37 -1.48
N ASP A 106 19.43 -4.44 -2.13
CA ASP A 106 18.30 -5.24 -1.69
C ASP A 106 18.53 -6.75 -1.89
N ILE A 107 19.24 -7.15 -2.94
CA ILE A 107 19.74 -8.53 -3.07
C ILE A 107 20.68 -8.88 -1.91
N MET A 108 21.61 -8.00 -1.58
CA MET A 108 22.55 -8.24 -0.47
C MET A 108 21.82 -8.29 0.87
N ARG A 109 20.82 -7.42 1.07
CA ARG A 109 19.94 -7.46 2.23
C ARG A 109 19.21 -8.79 2.35
N PHE A 110 18.53 -9.22 1.29
CA PHE A 110 17.81 -10.50 1.25
C PHE A 110 18.72 -11.69 1.55
N VAL A 111 19.90 -11.77 0.91
CA VAL A 111 20.86 -12.86 1.11
C VAL A 111 21.39 -12.86 2.55
N THR A 112 21.74 -11.70 3.09
CA THR A 112 22.25 -11.55 4.45
C THR A 112 21.22 -11.96 5.48
N ASN A 113 19.98 -11.46 5.37
CA ASN A 113 18.90 -11.76 6.30
C ASN A 113 18.45 -13.24 6.17
N THR A 114 18.47 -13.79 4.97
CA THR A 114 18.14 -15.21 4.78
C THR A 114 19.21 -16.15 5.34
N THR A 115 20.49 -15.82 5.21
CA THR A 115 21.60 -16.70 5.63
C THR A 115 22.03 -16.43 7.07
N ILE A 116 22.51 -15.24 7.37
CA ILE A 116 22.99 -14.83 8.70
C ILE A 116 21.81 -14.55 9.64
N GLY A 117 20.72 -13.98 9.11
CA GLY A 117 19.50 -13.66 9.86
C GLY A 117 18.57 -14.87 10.10
N VAL A 118 19.04 -16.11 9.84
CA VAL A 118 18.31 -17.36 10.11
C VAL A 118 16.94 -17.36 9.39
N GLY A 119 16.98 -17.27 8.06
CA GLY A 119 15.75 -17.26 7.24
C GLY A 119 14.94 -15.97 7.35
N GLY A 120 15.56 -14.86 7.74
CA GLY A 120 14.91 -13.56 7.87
C GLY A 120 14.31 -13.29 9.26
N LEU A 121 14.51 -14.15 10.26
CA LEU A 121 14.07 -13.88 11.64
C LEU A 121 14.79 -12.69 12.28
N PHE A 122 16.02 -12.43 11.86
CA PHE A 122 16.85 -11.31 12.30
C PHE A 122 17.22 -10.43 11.11
N ASP A 123 17.54 -9.15 11.39
CA ASP A 123 17.95 -8.17 10.39
C ASP A 123 19.40 -7.71 10.60
N PRO A 124 20.40 -8.55 10.36
CA PRO A 124 21.79 -8.12 10.35
C PRO A 124 22.11 -7.18 9.19
N ALA A 125 21.35 -7.20 8.10
CA ALA A 125 21.60 -6.38 6.92
C ALA A 125 21.56 -4.89 7.22
N THR A 126 20.59 -4.41 7.98
CA THR A 126 20.53 -3.02 8.44
C THR A 126 21.78 -2.63 9.23
N THR A 127 22.28 -3.52 10.09
CA THR A 127 23.47 -3.25 10.91
C THR A 127 24.75 -3.10 10.09
N ILE A 128 24.84 -3.79 8.94
CA ILE A 128 26.02 -3.73 8.05
C ILE A 128 25.86 -2.73 6.89
N GLY A 129 24.78 -1.95 6.87
CA GLY A 129 24.61 -0.81 5.98
C GLY A 129 23.78 -1.08 4.72
N PHE A 130 22.98 -2.14 4.68
CA PHE A 130 21.96 -2.36 3.66
C PHE A 130 20.58 -1.91 4.19
N PRO A 131 20.12 -0.70 3.89
CA PRO A 131 18.83 -0.18 4.37
C PRO A 131 17.67 -0.98 3.79
N GLU A 132 16.51 -0.83 4.40
CA GLU A 132 15.26 -1.38 3.90
C GLU A 132 14.63 -0.41 2.92
N HIS A 133 14.14 -0.95 1.78
CA HIS A 133 13.35 -0.23 0.81
C HIS A 133 12.00 -0.91 0.61
N GLU A 134 11.02 -0.13 0.19
CA GLU A 134 9.66 -0.60 -0.10
C GLU A 134 9.36 -0.36 -1.58
N GLU A 135 9.30 -1.43 -2.36
CA GLU A 135 8.97 -1.37 -3.78
C GLU A 135 7.90 -2.39 -4.14
N ASP A 136 6.98 -1.97 -5.00
CA ASP A 136 5.92 -2.82 -5.50
C ASP A 136 5.61 -2.53 -6.98
N PHE A 137 4.77 -3.37 -7.58
CA PHE A 137 4.48 -3.24 -9.00
C PHE A 137 3.61 -2.02 -9.33
N GLY A 138 2.84 -1.49 -8.38
CA GLY A 138 2.11 -0.23 -8.53
C GLY A 138 3.07 0.96 -8.66
N GLN A 139 4.15 0.99 -7.87
CA GLN A 139 5.23 1.99 -7.99
C GLN A 139 5.95 1.84 -9.34
N THR A 140 6.27 0.62 -9.75
CA THR A 140 6.87 0.35 -11.07
C THR A 140 6.00 0.90 -12.20
N LEU A 141 4.68 0.67 -12.16
CA LEU A 141 3.76 1.21 -13.16
C LEU A 141 3.69 2.73 -13.11
N ALA A 142 3.77 3.35 -11.92
CA ALA A 142 3.83 4.81 -11.78
C ALA A 142 5.07 5.39 -12.46
N VAL A 143 6.25 4.81 -12.21
CA VAL A 143 7.51 5.19 -12.90
C VAL A 143 7.42 5.03 -14.41
N TRP A 144 6.66 4.04 -14.89
CA TRP A 144 6.39 3.86 -16.32
C TRP A 144 5.32 4.80 -16.88
N GLY A 145 4.76 5.69 -16.07
CA GLY A 145 3.79 6.70 -16.47
C GLY A 145 2.34 6.22 -16.51
N VAL A 146 2.01 5.13 -15.82
CA VAL A 146 0.63 4.65 -15.68
C VAL A 146 -0.06 5.44 -14.58
N ASP A 147 -1.21 6.03 -14.92
CA ASP A 147 -2.03 6.76 -13.96
C ASP A 147 -2.52 5.87 -12.81
N GLU A 148 -2.72 6.48 -11.66
CA GLU A 148 -3.16 5.81 -10.43
C GLU A 148 -4.55 5.15 -10.57
N GLY A 149 -5.43 5.78 -11.35
CA GLY A 149 -6.83 5.38 -11.48
C GLY A 149 -7.65 5.71 -10.23
N SER A 150 -8.83 5.10 -10.12
CA SER A 150 -9.73 5.33 -8.98
C SER A 150 -9.18 4.71 -7.70
N TYR A 151 -9.42 5.41 -6.58
CA TYR A 151 -9.22 4.84 -5.25
C TYR A 151 -10.21 3.68 -5.01
N LEU A 152 -9.72 2.63 -4.39
CA LEU A 152 -10.47 1.41 -4.06
C LEU A 152 -10.27 1.06 -2.59
N TYR A 153 -11.34 0.76 -1.89
CA TYR A 153 -11.23 0.11 -0.59
C TYR A 153 -11.59 -1.37 -0.74
N ILE A 154 -10.57 -2.24 -0.67
CA ILE A 154 -10.76 -3.67 -0.97
C ILE A 154 -11.11 -4.43 0.32
N PRO A 155 -12.20 -5.22 0.34
CA PRO A 155 -12.53 -6.04 1.49
C PRO A 155 -11.36 -6.91 1.94
N PHE A 156 -11.05 -6.88 3.23
CA PHE A 156 -9.94 -7.56 3.91
C PHE A 156 -8.52 -7.05 3.57
N PHE A 157 -8.31 -6.34 2.46
CA PHE A 157 -6.99 -5.83 2.06
C PHE A 157 -6.81 -4.34 2.41
N GLY A 158 -7.92 -3.59 2.55
CA GLY A 158 -7.87 -2.18 2.92
C GLY A 158 -7.73 -1.23 1.74
N PRO A 159 -7.14 -0.03 1.96
CA PRO A 159 -6.99 1.00 0.95
C PRO A 159 -6.09 0.56 -0.20
N ASN A 160 -6.43 0.96 -1.41
CA ASN A 160 -5.71 0.63 -2.63
C ASN A 160 -6.08 1.61 -3.76
N THR A 161 -5.44 1.48 -4.93
CA THR A 161 -5.85 2.10 -6.17
C THR A 161 -5.97 1.06 -7.27
N VAL A 162 -6.54 1.43 -8.42
CA VAL A 162 -6.61 0.52 -9.58
C VAL A 162 -5.19 0.11 -10.01
N ARG A 163 -4.26 1.06 -10.10
CA ARG A 163 -2.87 0.77 -10.45
C ARG A 163 -2.21 -0.14 -9.43
N ASP A 164 -2.29 0.22 -8.15
CA ASP A 164 -1.57 -0.49 -7.09
C ASP A 164 -2.13 -1.90 -6.86
N SER A 165 -3.42 -2.13 -7.15
CA SER A 165 -4.04 -3.47 -7.08
C SER A 165 -3.42 -4.47 -8.07
N THR A 166 -2.70 -4.00 -9.08
CA THR A 166 -1.99 -4.88 -10.01
C THR A 166 -0.85 -5.65 -9.35
N ASP A 167 -0.31 -5.14 -8.23
CA ASP A 167 0.75 -5.81 -7.46
C ASP A 167 0.30 -7.15 -6.86
N PHE A 168 -1.00 -7.40 -6.71
CA PHE A 168 -1.48 -8.71 -6.22
C PHE A 168 -0.97 -9.90 -7.04
N VAL A 169 -0.69 -9.71 -8.32
CA VAL A 169 -0.22 -10.79 -9.20
C VAL A 169 1.25 -11.09 -8.95
N PRO A 170 2.20 -10.15 -9.14
CA PRO A 170 3.62 -10.42 -8.92
C PRO A 170 3.93 -10.75 -7.47
N SER A 171 3.37 -10.03 -6.50
CA SER A 171 3.57 -10.30 -5.08
C SER A 171 3.11 -11.71 -4.67
N THR A 172 1.99 -12.20 -5.23
CA THR A 172 1.54 -13.57 -4.98
C THR A 172 2.47 -14.59 -5.63
N LEU A 173 2.86 -14.39 -6.88
CA LEU A 173 3.70 -15.35 -7.61
C LEU A 173 5.12 -15.43 -7.06
N LEU A 174 5.65 -14.35 -6.53
CA LEU A 174 6.99 -14.29 -5.92
C LEU A 174 6.99 -14.76 -4.46
N ASN A 175 5.82 -14.85 -3.83
CA ASN A 175 5.73 -15.30 -2.45
C ASN A 175 5.92 -16.84 -2.37
N PRO A 176 6.98 -17.33 -1.71
CA PRO A 176 7.21 -18.78 -1.59
C PRO A 176 6.05 -19.55 -0.96
N PHE A 177 5.25 -18.90 -0.13
CA PHE A 177 4.09 -19.53 0.50
C PHE A 177 2.96 -19.85 -0.47
N TYR A 178 2.89 -19.20 -1.61
CA TYR A 178 1.92 -19.55 -2.65
C TYR A 178 2.06 -21.01 -3.11
N TYR A 179 3.25 -21.59 -3.00
CA TYR A 179 3.57 -22.93 -3.46
C TYR A 179 3.41 -24.01 -2.37
N ILE A 180 3.04 -23.61 -1.16
CA ILE A 180 2.82 -24.50 -0.03
C ILE A 180 1.37 -24.99 0.00
N SER A 181 1.13 -26.16 0.58
CA SER A 181 -0.24 -26.69 0.72
C SER A 181 -1.13 -25.77 1.55
N SER A 182 -2.40 -25.63 1.16
CA SER A 182 -3.38 -24.75 1.83
C SER A 182 -3.54 -25.04 3.34
N THR A 183 -3.30 -26.26 3.77
CA THR A 183 -3.38 -26.66 5.19
C THR A 183 -2.33 -25.96 6.05
N MET A 184 -1.12 -25.73 5.51
CA MET A 184 -0.06 -24.99 6.21
C MET A 184 -0.13 -23.49 5.94
N LEU A 185 -0.60 -23.10 4.77
CA LEU A 185 -0.69 -21.71 4.36
C LEU A 185 -1.64 -20.91 5.28
N PHE A 186 -2.80 -21.49 5.63
CA PHE A 186 -3.81 -20.78 6.42
C PHE A 186 -3.29 -20.28 7.79
N PRO A 187 -2.70 -21.13 8.67
CA PRO A 187 -2.20 -20.66 9.96
C PRO A 187 -1.05 -19.65 9.81
N ILE A 188 -0.17 -19.82 8.82
CA ILE A 188 0.94 -18.90 8.58
C ILE A 188 0.41 -17.53 8.14
N SER A 189 -0.56 -17.49 7.23
CA SER A 189 -1.20 -16.23 6.80
C SER A 189 -1.97 -15.56 7.93
N ALA A 190 -2.60 -16.32 8.81
CA ALA A 190 -3.27 -15.79 9.99
C ALA A 190 -2.28 -15.11 10.96
N ILE A 191 -1.13 -15.72 11.21
CA ILE A 191 -0.06 -15.11 12.02
C ILE A 191 0.41 -13.81 11.38
N ASN A 192 0.66 -13.80 10.07
CA ASN A 192 1.05 -12.59 9.34
C ASN A 192 0.01 -11.49 9.46
N ALA A 193 -1.27 -11.82 9.26
CA ALA A 193 -2.37 -10.85 9.37
C ALA A 193 -2.48 -10.24 10.77
N VAL A 194 -2.37 -11.07 11.82
CA VAL A 194 -2.38 -10.59 13.21
C VAL A 194 -1.16 -9.72 13.50
N ASN A 195 0.03 -10.13 13.05
CA ASN A 195 1.26 -9.36 13.24
C ASN A 195 1.22 -8.02 12.50
N LYS A 196 0.76 -7.99 11.24
CA LYS A 196 0.56 -6.74 10.49
C LYS A 196 -0.44 -5.82 11.20
N ARG A 197 -1.56 -6.38 11.69
CA ARG A 197 -2.54 -5.59 12.42
C ARG A 197 -1.98 -5.07 13.76
N ALA A 198 -1.17 -5.86 14.45
CA ALA A 198 -0.50 -5.45 15.68
C ALA A 198 0.43 -4.25 15.46
N ASN A 199 1.17 -4.24 14.34
CA ASN A 199 2.03 -3.11 13.97
C ASN A 199 1.24 -1.82 13.63
N LEU A 200 -0.03 -1.95 13.24
CA LEU A 200 -0.89 -0.82 12.90
C LEU A 200 -1.78 -0.34 14.08
N LEU A 201 -1.69 -0.95 15.27
CA LEU A 201 -2.54 -0.58 16.41
C LEU A 201 -2.38 0.88 16.80
N GLU A 202 -1.14 1.38 16.91
CA GLU A 202 -0.86 2.76 17.28
C GLU A 202 -1.40 3.74 16.25
N ALA A 203 -1.11 3.53 14.96
CA ALA A 203 -1.61 4.37 13.87
C ALA A 203 -3.14 4.40 13.80
N SER A 204 -3.79 3.26 14.00
CA SER A 204 -5.26 3.20 14.00
C SER A 204 -5.88 3.86 15.23
N ASN A 205 -5.22 3.82 16.38
CA ASN A 205 -5.69 4.54 17.57
C ASN A 205 -5.56 6.07 17.37
N ILE A 206 -4.43 6.55 16.79
CA ILE A 206 -4.27 7.97 16.43
C ILE A 206 -5.37 8.41 15.45
N ARG A 207 -5.65 7.60 14.43
CA ARG A 207 -6.77 7.86 13.51
C ARG A 207 -8.08 7.97 14.25
N ASP A 208 -8.41 7.00 15.11
CA ASP A 208 -9.68 6.93 15.83
C ASP A 208 -9.89 8.12 16.80
N GLU A 209 -8.78 8.68 17.31
CA GLU A 209 -8.81 9.85 18.20
C GLU A 209 -8.85 11.19 17.46
N ALA A 210 -8.14 11.29 16.32
CA ALA A 210 -7.92 12.56 15.62
C ALA A 210 -8.86 12.80 14.43
N ALA A 211 -9.37 11.73 13.80
CA ALA A 211 -10.11 11.87 12.56
C ALA A 211 -11.58 12.21 12.80
N VAL A 212 -12.07 13.30 12.19
CA VAL A 212 -13.50 13.61 12.11
C VAL A 212 -14.22 12.60 11.22
N ASP A 213 -13.60 12.20 10.11
CA ASP A 213 -14.06 11.15 9.20
C ASP A 213 -12.93 10.12 9.03
N PRO A 214 -13.02 8.95 9.68
CA PRO A 214 -11.99 7.91 9.60
C PRO A 214 -11.76 7.37 8.19
N TYR A 215 -12.78 7.31 7.34
CA TYR A 215 -12.65 6.90 5.94
C TYR A 215 -11.77 7.87 5.16
N SER A 216 -12.12 9.16 5.18
CA SER A 216 -11.37 10.18 4.47
C SER A 216 -9.93 10.29 4.98
N PHE A 217 -9.73 10.20 6.30
CA PHE A 217 -8.39 10.17 6.90
C PHE A 217 -7.55 8.99 6.36
N THR A 218 -8.14 7.79 6.34
CA THR A 218 -7.45 6.58 5.87
C THR A 218 -7.10 6.70 4.39
N ARG A 219 -8.02 7.23 3.57
CA ARG A 219 -7.80 7.46 2.15
C ARG A 219 -6.65 8.43 1.91
N GLU A 220 -6.69 9.61 2.54
CA GLU A 220 -5.66 10.63 2.36
C GLU A 220 -4.29 10.15 2.87
N ALA A 221 -4.23 9.48 4.01
CA ALA A 221 -3.00 8.91 4.53
C ALA A 221 -2.40 7.87 3.56
N TYR A 222 -3.25 7.03 2.95
CA TYR A 222 -2.81 6.06 1.93
C TYR A 222 -2.26 6.77 0.69
N LEU A 223 -2.98 7.74 0.14
CA LEU A 223 -2.57 8.44 -1.08
C LEU A 223 -1.26 9.22 -0.86
N GLN A 224 -1.11 9.88 0.29
CA GLN A 224 0.14 10.56 0.66
C GLN A 224 1.30 9.59 0.81
N GLN A 225 1.07 8.44 1.45
CA GLN A 225 2.10 7.40 1.55
C GLN A 225 2.50 6.85 0.18
N ARG A 226 1.54 6.64 -0.72
CA ARG A 226 1.83 6.20 -2.09
C ARG A 226 2.63 7.22 -2.87
N ASP A 227 2.28 8.50 -2.77
CA ASP A 227 3.03 9.58 -3.42
C ASP A 227 4.48 9.65 -2.88
N TYR A 228 4.65 9.53 -1.57
CA TYR A 228 5.97 9.47 -0.92
C TYR A 228 6.81 8.29 -1.44
N LEU A 229 6.23 7.08 -1.55
CA LEU A 229 6.93 5.88 -2.02
C LEU A 229 7.30 5.97 -3.51
N ILE A 230 6.39 6.43 -4.37
CA ILE A 230 6.63 6.59 -5.81
C ILE A 230 7.80 7.54 -6.10
N HIS A 231 8.01 8.52 -5.23
CA HIS A 231 9.08 9.52 -5.37
C HIS A 231 10.30 9.24 -4.46
N ASP A 232 10.47 8.03 -3.98
CA ASP A 232 11.62 7.61 -3.14
C ASP A 232 11.85 8.55 -1.94
N GLY A 233 10.76 8.96 -1.29
CA GLY A 233 10.81 9.84 -0.14
C GLY A 233 10.92 11.33 -0.44
N ASN A 234 10.91 11.74 -1.72
CA ASN A 234 11.03 13.12 -2.16
C ASN A 234 9.85 13.52 -3.07
N PRO A 235 8.59 13.48 -2.59
CA PRO A 235 7.46 13.88 -3.40
C PRO A 235 7.60 15.36 -3.82
N PRO A 236 7.17 15.72 -5.04
CA PRO A 236 7.17 17.11 -5.48
C PRO A 236 6.30 17.94 -4.53
N ILE A 237 6.79 19.11 -4.14
CA ILE A 237 6.04 20.06 -3.31
C ILE A 237 4.94 20.66 -4.19
N SER A 238 3.84 19.96 -4.33
CA SER A 238 2.69 20.44 -5.06
C SER A 238 1.85 21.34 -4.16
N GLY A 239 1.62 22.58 -4.59
CA GLY A 239 0.67 23.50 -3.97
C GLY A 239 1.24 24.53 -2.99
N TYR A 240 2.53 24.52 -2.65
CA TYR A 240 3.13 25.62 -1.88
C TYR A 240 3.53 26.79 -2.78
N ASP A 241 3.95 26.54 -4.01
CA ASP A 241 4.36 27.59 -4.95
C ASP A 241 3.16 28.44 -5.39
N ASP A 242 1.96 27.82 -5.56
CA ASP A 242 0.72 28.55 -5.91
C ASP A 242 0.20 29.45 -4.78
N ILE A 243 0.60 29.22 -3.52
CA ILE A 243 0.20 30.07 -2.38
C ILE A 243 1.12 31.28 -2.25
N PHE A 244 2.34 31.21 -2.76
CA PHE A 244 3.36 32.27 -2.66
C PHE A 244 3.58 33.01 -3.98
N ASP A 245 3.07 32.55 -5.11
CA ASP A 245 2.91 33.32 -6.33
C ASP A 245 1.78 34.35 -6.14
N ILE A 246 1.97 35.25 -5.17
CA ILE A 246 1.27 36.53 -5.14
C ILE A 246 1.73 37.23 -6.39
N ASP A 247 0.78 37.37 -7.32
CA ASP A 247 0.88 38.01 -8.58
C ASP A 247 1.49 39.42 -8.42
N ASP A 248 2.82 39.52 -8.58
CA ASP A 248 3.56 40.78 -8.64
C ASP A 248 3.13 41.63 -9.87
N SER A 249 2.12 41.18 -10.64
CA SER A 249 1.64 41.84 -11.84
C SER A 249 0.55 42.92 -11.61
N GLN A 250 0.13 43.22 -10.37
CA GLN A 250 -0.89 44.23 -10.10
C GLN A 250 -0.41 45.58 -9.56
N ASP A 251 0.90 45.82 -9.39
CA ASP A 251 1.39 47.12 -8.87
C ASP A 251 2.08 48.02 -9.90
N ASP A 252 1.62 48.03 -11.15
CA ASP A 252 2.08 49.01 -12.15
C ASP A 252 0.95 49.96 -12.61
N ASN A 253 0.08 50.39 -11.70
CA ASN A 253 -0.76 51.55 -11.87
C ASN A 253 -0.44 52.63 -10.84
N GLY A 254 0.67 53.32 -11.10
CA GLY A 254 1.08 54.53 -10.38
C GLY A 254 0.00 55.62 -10.33
N GLY A 255 -0.86 55.54 -9.34
CA GLY A 255 -1.73 56.64 -8.94
C GLY A 255 -0.97 57.62 -8.05
N MET A 256 -0.26 58.61 -8.62
CA MET A 256 0.21 59.78 -7.87
C MET A 256 -0.97 60.51 -7.24
N LEU A 257 -1.15 60.39 -5.94
CA LEU A 257 -1.94 61.33 -5.15
C LEU A 257 -1.20 62.66 -5.09
N LYS A 258 -1.68 63.67 -5.87
CA LYS A 258 -1.35 65.07 -5.63
C LYS A 258 -2.10 65.51 -4.39
N ILE A 259 -1.36 65.95 -3.39
CA ILE A 259 -1.88 66.68 -2.24
C ILE A 259 -1.68 68.17 -2.58
N ASP A 260 -2.78 68.92 -2.72
CA ASP A 260 -2.84 70.37 -2.69
C ASP A 260 -3.07 70.83 -1.25
#